data_5abb5eb9199c1a28608c6e174d080c49
#
_entry.id   5abb5eb9199c1a28608c6e174d080c49
#
_cell.length_a   1.000
_cell.length_b   1.000
_cell.length_c   1.000
_cell.angle_alpha   90.00
_cell.angle_beta   90.00
_cell.angle_gamma   90.00
#
_symmetry.space_group_name_H-M   'P 1'
#
loop_
_entity.id
_entity.type
_entity.pdbx_description
1 polymer ?
#
loop_
_entity_poly.entity_id
_entity_poly.type
_entity_poly.pdbx_seq_one_letter_code
_entity_poly.pdbx_strand_id
1 'polypeptide(L)'
;MDKSGCFVEKMKPSDVNYALKCAEMVSRKVGVFLKGKLRSHKRINQQTAHDIKLELDERSQRMIEKELRRIFPEIAILGEEGIVGDPESEWRWVVDPIDGTVNFSRGIPHACVSIALQQRLPESNGHWDDYVTEIGVIYDPFLDEMWTAKSGGKAKLNGRVIKVSETNNLESSVVSIGFAKSKATMKRNLPLFTRLYQRVLKVRLLGSAALAMTWTAAGRLDAYRENGIHLWDIAAGGLILECAGGEFWRRPLRKKYTYELIATNGRLRKRIEKLI
;
A
#
# COMPACT_ATOMS: atom_id res chain seq x y z
N MET A 1 -8.96 -11.60 -44.72
CA MET A 1 -8.76 -10.13 -44.54
C MET A 1 -9.61 -9.74 -43.34
N ASP A 2 -9.04 -9.81 -42.16
CA ASP A 2 -9.71 -9.34 -40.92
C ASP A 2 -8.87 -8.20 -40.34
N LYS A 3 -9.45 -6.99 -40.37
CA LYS A 3 -8.87 -5.77 -39.84
C LYS A 3 -9.58 -5.42 -38.54
N SER A 4 -9.35 -6.18 -37.49
CA SER A 4 -9.67 -5.74 -36.13
C SER A 4 -8.42 -5.21 -35.44
N GLY A 5 -7.91 -4.08 -35.95
CA GLY A 5 -6.97 -3.24 -35.22
C GLY A 5 -7.71 -2.58 -34.06
N CYS A 6 -7.77 -3.24 -32.93
CA CYS A 6 -8.22 -2.62 -31.69
C CYS A 6 -7.18 -1.57 -31.31
N PHE A 7 -7.45 -0.30 -31.64
CA PHE A 7 -6.69 0.83 -31.11
C PHE A 7 -7.00 0.89 -29.61
N VAL A 8 -6.10 0.35 -28.79
CA VAL A 8 -6.09 0.64 -27.36
C VAL A 8 -5.80 2.15 -27.25
N GLU A 9 -6.86 2.93 -27.04
CA GLU A 9 -6.72 4.39 -26.89
C GLU A 9 -5.88 4.64 -25.63
N LYS A 10 -4.71 5.27 -25.79
CA LYS A 10 -3.80 5.56 -24.66
C LYS A 10 -4.56 6.35 -23.60
N MET A 11 -4.48 5.90 -22.36
CA MET A 11 -5.10 6.56 -21.21
C MET A 11 -4.67 8.02 -21.13
N LYS A 12 -5.62 8.95 -21.17
CA LYS A 12 -5.39 10.41 -21.15
C LYS A 12 -5.30 10.92 -19.70
N PRO A 13 -4.72 12.08 -19.44
CA PRO A 13 -4.71 12.69 -18.09
C PRO A 13 -6.09 12.87 -17.46
N SER A 14 -7.14 13.06 -18.28
CA SER A 14 -8.54 13.05 -17.85
C SER A 14 -8.97 11.72 -17.23
N ASP A 15 -8.45 10.63 -17.79
CA ASP A 15 -8.80 9.26 -17.39
C ASP A 15 -8.19 8.91 -16.03
N VAL A 16 -7.01 9.46 -15.70
CA VAL A 16 -6.38 9.30 -14.36
C VAL A 16 -7.25 9.90 -13.27
N ASN A 17 -7.89 11.05 -13.49
CA ASN A 17 -8.83 11.62 -12.52
C ASN A 17 -10.10 10.77 -12.37
N TYR A 18 -10.57 10.20 -13.47
CA TYR A 18 -11.70 9.27 -13.46
C TYR A 18 -11.32 7.97 -12.75
N ALA A 19 -10.12 7.43 -13.05
CA ALA A 19 -9.58 6.24 -12.40
C ALA A 19 -9.47 6.44 -10.87
N LEU A 20 -9.02 7.62 -10.41
CA LEU A 20 -8.98 7.94 -8.97
C LEU A 20 -10.36 7.85 -8.33
N LYS A 21 -11.38 8.47 -8.92
CA LYS A 21 -12.76 8.41 -8.42
C LYS A 21 -13.32 6.97 -8.41
N CYS A 22 -12.98 6.19 -9.44
CA CYS A 22 -13.39 4.78 -9.49
C CYS A 22 -12.71 3.97 -8.37
N ALA A 23 -11.41 4.18 -8.13
CA ALA A 23 -10.69 3.52 -7.04
C ALA A 23 -11.25 3.90 -5.66
N GLU A 24 -11.60 5.16 -5.43
CA GLU A 24 -12.28 5.62 -4.20
C GLU A 24 -13.62 4.90 -3.99
N MET A 25 -14.44 4.83 -5.04
CA MET A 25 -15.75 4.15 -4.99
C MET A 25 -15.59 2.65 -4.70
N VAL A 26 -14.66 2.00 -5.38
CA VAL A 26 -14.39 0.56 -5.22
C VAL A 26 -13.86 0.27 -3.83
N SER A 27 -12.86 1.04 -3.35
CA SER A 27 -12.30 0.90 -2.00
C SER A 27 -13.37 1.06 -0.92
N ARG A 28 -14.25 2.05 -1.07
CA ARG A 28 -15.37 2.28 -0.13
C ARG A 28 -16.35 1.12 -0.15
N LYS A 29 -16.72 0.61 -1.34
CA LYS A 29 -17.65 -0.54 -1.48
C LYS A 29 -17.12 -1.78 -0.77
N VAL A 30 -15.84 -2.10 -0.98
CA VAL A 30 -15.18 -3.25 -0.34
C VAL A 30 -14.98 -3.02 1.15
N GLY A 31 -14.56 -1.82 1.55
CA GLY A 31 -14.41 -1.48 2.97
C GLY A 31 -15.72 -1.60 3.76
N VAL A 32 -16.85 -1.16 3.20
CA VAL A 32 -18.18 -1.34 3.83
C VAL A 32 -18.49 -2.82 4.01
N PHE A 33 -18.20 -3.64 3.00
CA PHE A 33 -18.34 -5.10 3.10
C PHE A 33 -17.46 -5.66 4.23
N LEU A 34 -16.19 -5.27 4.32
CA LEU A 34 -15.26 -5.70 5.38
C LEU A 34 -15.72 -5.26 6.75
N LYS A 35 -16.16 -4.00 6.91
CA LYS A 35 -16.69 -3.48 8.18
C LYS A 35 -17.84 -4.35 8.70
N GLY A 36 -18.75 -4.75 7.83
CA GLY A 36 -19.85 -5.66 8.17
C GLY A 36 -19.40 -7.07 8.56
N LYS A 37 -18.17 -7.47 8.18
CA LYS A 37 -17.59 -8.78 8.49
C LYS A 37 -16.62 -8.80 9.67
N LEU A 38 -16.28 -7.68 10.26
CA LEU A 38 -15.26 -7.60 11.33
C LEU A 38 -15.55 -8.55 12.50
N ARG A 39 -16.80 -8.66 12.93
CA ARG A 39 -17.22 -9.50 14.06
C ARG A 39 -17.77 -10.85 13.66
N SER A 40 -17.88 -11.17 12.36
CA SER A 40 -18.33 -12.47 11.90
C SER A 40 -17.26 -13.54 12.07
N HIS A 41 -17.67 -14.82 12.12
CA HIS A 41 -16.74 -15.93 11.99
C HIS A 41 -16.01 -15.84 10.65
N LYS A 42 -14.67 -15.99 10.66
CA LYS A 42 -13.82 -15.89 9.48
C LYS A 42 -13.25 -17.26 9.15
N ARG A 43 -13.53 -17.73 7.94
CA ARG A 43 -12.91 -18.94 7.42
C ARG A 43 -11.48 -18.64 7.01
N ILE A 44 -10.55 -19.38 7.61
CA ILE A 44 -9.12 -19.30 7.30
C ILE A 44 -8.82 -20.30 6.19
N ASN A 45 -8.33 -19.83 5.04
CA ASN A 45 -7.93 -20.67 3.92
C ASN A 45 -6.51 -21.22 4.11
N GLN A 46 -5.62 -20.38 4.63
CA GLN A 46 -4.24 -20.76 4.90
C GLN A 46 -3.71 -20.02 6.14
N GLN A 47 -2.94 -20.72 6.94
CA GLN A 47 -2.24 -20.13 8.09
C GLN A 47 -0.80 -20.62 8.14
N THR A 48 0.12 -19.70 8.36
CA THR A 48 1.52 -19.97 8.65
C THR A 48 1.85 -19.49 10.06
N ALA A 49 3.12 -19.62 10.50
CA ALA A 49 3.55 -19.13 11.82
C ALA A 49 3.36 -17.60 11.99
N HIS A 50 3.32 -16.84 10.90
CA HIS A 50 3.33 -15.37 10.93
C HIS A 50 2.34 -14.72 9.96
N ASP A 51 1.46 -15.50 9.31
CA ASP A 51 0.51 -14.99 8.32
C ASP A 51 -0.79 -15.79 8.28
N ILE A 52 -1.87 -15.12 7.91
CA ILE A 52 -3.21 -15.71 7.78
C ILE A 52 -3.82 -15.23 6.49
N LYS A 53 -4.32 -16.16 5.66
CA LYS A 53 -5.18 -15.89 4.50
C LYS A 53 -6.62 -16.29 4.82
N LEU A 54 -7.52 -15.38 4.56
CA LEU A 54 -8.96 -15.60 4.77
C LEU A 54 -9.66 -15.81 3.43
N GLU A 55 -10.79 -16.51 3.44
CA GLU A 55 -11.71 -16.53 2.30
C GLU A 55 -12.15 -15.11 1.90
N LEU A 56 -12.17 -14.19 2.89
CA LEU A 56 -12.55 -12.79 2.68
C LEU A 56 -11.52 -11.99 1.87
N ASP A 57 -10.22 -12.32 1.93
CA ASP A 57 -9.18 -11.68 1.11
C ASP A 57 -9.47 -11.93 -0.38
N GLU A 58 -9.63 -13.20 -0.78
CA GLU A 58 -9.96 -13.58 -2.15
C GLU A 58 -11.32 -13.01 -2.61
N ARG A 59 -12.31 -13.01 -1.72
CA ARG A 59 -13.64 -12.48 -2.04
C ARG A 59 -13.58 -10.97 -2.25
N SER A 60 -12.84 -10.26 -1.42
CA SER A 60 -12.64 -8.81 -1.54
C SER A 60 -11.87 -8.45 -2.81
N GLN A 61 -10.82 -9.22 -3.15
CA GLN A 61 -10.11 -9.02 -4.39
C GLN A 61 -11.03 -9.25 -5.61
N ARG A 62 -11.80 -10.33 -5.65
CA ARG A 62 -12.79 -10.56 -6.73
C ARG A 62 -13.82 -9.43 -6.87
N MET A 63 -14.21 -8.80 -5.75
CA MET A 63 -15.09 -7.62 -5.80
C MET A 63 -14.39 -6.42 -6.45
N ILE A 64 -13.12 -6.17 -6.09
CA ILE A 64 -12.32 -5.09 -6.70
C ILE A 64 -12.12 -5.36 -8.19
N GLU A 65 -11.70 -6.57 -8.55
CA GLU A 65 -11.47 -6.99 -9.94
C GLU A 65 -12.71 -6.81 -10.81
N LYS A 66 -13.87 -7.25 -10.32
CA LYS A 66 -15.14 -7.12 -11.03
C LYS A 66 -15.47 -5.66 -11.36
N GLU A 67 -15.31 -4.76 -10.40
CA GLU A 67 -15.65 -3.35 -10.59
C GLU A 67 -14.62 -2.65 -11.48
N LEU A 68 -13.32 -2.84 -11.23
CA LEU A 68 -12.26 -2.20 -12.02
C LEU A 68 -12.28 -2.68 -13.48
N ARG A 69 -12.43 -3.98 -13.73
CA ARG A 69 -12.49 -4.55 -15.09
C ARG A 69 -13.75 -4.15 -15.84
N ARG A 70 -14.85 -3.89 -15.17
CA ARG A 70 -16.06 -3.38 -15.81
C ARG A 70 -15.83 -1.97 -16.41
N ILE A 71 -14.95 -1.18 -15.80
CA ILE A 71 -14.67 0.21 -16.20
C ILE A 71 -13.41 0.28 -17.05
N PHE A 72 -12.39 -0.51 -16.73
CA PHE A 72 -11.08 -0.55 -17.37
C PHE A 72 -10.71 -1.99 -17.76
N PRO A 73 -11.38 -2.59 -18.75
CA PRO A 73 -11.22 -4.02 -19.06
C PRO A 73 -9.81 -4.40 -19.54
N GLU A 74 -9.08 -3.45 -20.12
CA GLU A 74 -7.74 -3.66 -20.69
C GLU A 74 -6.62 -3.50 -19.66
N ILE A 75 -6.90 -2.95 -18.46
CA ILE A 75 -5.86 -2.72 -17.45
C ILE A 75 -5.71 -3.96 -16.60
N ALA A 76 -4.49 -4.50 -16.57
CA ALA A 76 -4.15 -5.65 -15.73
C ALA A 76 -4.28 -5.34 -14.23
N ILE A 77 -4.52 -6.37 -13.43
CA ILE A 77 -4.59 -6.27 -11.98
C ILE A 77 -3.54 -7.19 -11.37
N LEU A 78 -2.60 -6.60 -10.64
CA LEU A 78 -1.63 -7.26 -9.79
C LEU A 78 -2.13 -7.18 -8.34
N GLY A 79 -2.75 -8.24 -7.86
CA GLY A 79 -3.26 -8.31 -6.50
C GLY A 79 -2.47 -9.27 -5.62
N GLU A 80 -2.60 -9.15 -4.31
CA GLU A 80 -2.03 -10.09 -3.34
C GLU A 80 -2.54 -11.52 -3.57
N GLU A 81 -3.84 -11.66 -3.87
CA GLU A 81 -4.52 -12.95 -4.00
C GLU A 81 -4.49 -13.52 -5.42
N GLY A 82 -3.90 -12.80 -6.38
CA GLY A 82 -3.77 -13.26 -7.76
C GLY A 82 -3.57 -12.15 -8.77
N ILE A 83 -3.29 -12.55 -10.01
CA ILE A 83 -3.02 -11.66 -11.13
C ILE A 83 -4.07 -11.89 -12.21
N VAL A 84 -4.59 -10.80 -12.78
CA VAL A 84 -5.51 -10.82 -13.90
C VAL A 84 -4.93 -9.97 -15.04
N GLY A 85 -4.77 -10.58 -16.22
CA GLY A 85 -4.11 -9.95 -17.37
C GLY A 85 -2.58 -10.01 -17.26
N ASP A 86 -1.89 -9.22 -18.08
CA ASP A 86 -0.42 -9.13 -18.06
C ASP A 86 0.03 -8.03 -17.08
N PRO A 87 0.63 -8.39 -15.93
CA PRO A 87 1.08 -7.41 -14.93
C PRO A 87 2.26 -6.56 -15.40
N GLU A 88 2.81 -6.85 -16.58
CA GLU A 88 3.90 -6.09 -17.20
C GLU A 88 3.41 -5.20 -18.35
N SER A 89 2.09 -5.04 -18.52
CA SER A 89 1.47 -4.11 -19.48
C SER A 89 1.77 -2.64 -19.16
N GLU A 90 1.48 -1.73 -20.10
CA GLU A 90 1.73 -0.28 -19.94
C GLU A 90 1.08 0.27 -18.66
N TRP A 91 -0.15 -0.18 -18.34
CA TRP A 91 -0.88 0.20 -17.13
C TRP A 91 -1.25 -1.03 -16.32
N ARG A 92 -1.18 -0.91 -15.00
CA ARG A 92 -1.65 -1.95 -14.08
C ARG A 92 -2.25 -1.37 -12.80
N TRP A 93 -3.29 -2.00 -12.32
CA TRP A 93 -3.75 -1.84 -10.95
C TRP A 93 -2.88 -2.67 -10.02
N VAL A 94 -2.56 -2.12 -8.86
CA VAL A 94 -1.88 -2.85 -7.78
C VAL A 94 -2.81 -2.81 -6.58
N VAL A 95 -3.19 -4.00 -6.05
CA VAL A 95 -4.30 -4.14 -5.12
C VAL A 95 -3.92 -5.00 -3.92
N ASP A 96 -4.18 -4.48 -2.73
CA ASP A 96 -4.29 -5.27 -1.50
C ASP A 96 -5.74 -5.16 -1.00
N PRO A 97 -6.49 -6.27 -1.02
CA PRO A 97 -7.88 -6.27 -0.60
C PRO A 97 -8.08 -6.08 0.91
N ILE A 98 -7.12 -6.53 1.73
CA ILE A 98 -7.15 -6.41 3.20
C ILE A 98 -5.72 -6.28 3.74
N ASP A 99 -5.10 -5.09 3.65
CA ASP A 99 -3.87 -4.86 4.40
C ASP A 99 -4.15 -4.85 5.90
N GLY A 100 -3.48 -5.74 6.63
CA GLY A 100 -3.75 -6.02 8.04
C GLY A 100 -4.66 -7.25 8.27
N THR A 101 -4.56 -8.28 7.43
CA THR A 101 -5.35 -9.53 7.51
C THR A 101 -5.30 -10.17 8.90
N VAL A 102 -4.14 -10.19 9.57
CA VAL A 102 -4.01 -10.76 10.93
C VAL A 102 -4.85 -9.96 11.93
N ASN A 103 -4.82 -8.62 11.89
CA ASN A 103 -5.67 -7.76 12.72
C ASN A 103 -7.15 -8.06 12.47
N PHE A 104 -7.53 -8.05 11.19
CA PHE A 104 -8.91 -8.29 10.77
C PHE A 104 -9.40 -9.68 11.20
N SER A 105 -8.54 -10.71 11.09
CA SER A 105 -8.88 -12.09 11.50
C SER A 105 -9.23 -12.19 12.99
N ARG A 106 -8.63 -11.33 13.80
CA ARG A 106 -8.85 -11.26 15.25
C ARG A 106 -9.92 -10.26 15.68
N GLY A 107 -10.59 -9.60 14.71
CA GLY A 107 -11.60 -8.57 15.00
C GLY A 107 -11.02 -7.25 15.49
N ILE A 108 -9.70 -7.04 15.29
CA ILE A 108 -9.04 -5.77 15.59
C ILE A 108 -9.37 -4.81 14.43
N PRO A 109 -9.99 -3.64 14.70
CA PRO A 109 -10.43 -2.70 13.68
C PRO A 109 -9.26 -1.84 13.15
N HIS A 110 -8.22 -2.49 12.63
CA HIS A 110 -7.02 -1.85 12.07
C HIS A 110 -6.57 -2.63 10.84
N ALA A 111 -7.26 -2.40 9.75
CA ALA A 111 -7.00 -2.94 8.43
C ALA A 111 -7.63 -2.02 7.38
N CYS A 112 -7.19 -2.09 6.12
CA CYS A 112 -7.67 -1.22 5.07
C CYS A 112 -7.69 -1.91 3.70
N VAL A 113 -8.33 -1.26 2.73
CA VAL A 113 -8.24 -1.58 1.30
C VAL A 113 -7.21 -0.65 0.67
N SER A 114 -6.26 -1.18 -0.09
CA SER A 114 -5.23 -0.43 -0.80
C SER A 114 -5.34 -0.66 -2.30
N ILE A 115 -5.47 0.42 -3.09
CA ILE A 115 -5.55 0.38 -4.55
C ILE A 115 -4.63 1.45 -5.13
N ALA A 116 -3.73 1.05 -6.02
CA ALA A 116 -2.90 1.95 -6.80
C ALA A 116 -3.07 1.68 -8.30
N LEU A 117 -2.93 2.72 -9.13
CA LEU A 117 -2.74 2.59 -10.56
C LEU A 117 -1.31 2.97 -10.88
N GLN A 118 -0.62 2.12 -11.63
CA GLN A 118 0.76 2.32 -12.05
C GLN A 118 0.87 2.40 -13.56
N GLN A 119 1.77 3.26 -14.04
CA GLN A 119 2.18 3.33 -15.44
C GLN A 119 3.64 2.88 -15.58
N ARG A 120 3.93 2.09 -16.61
CA ARG A 120 5.28 1.70 -16.96
C ARG A 120 6.09 2.92 -17.40
N LEU A 121 7.34 3.01 -16.94
CA LEU A 121 8.26 4.05 -17.39
C LEU A 121 8.57 3.91 -18.89
N PRO A 122 8.62 5.00 -19.66
CA PRO A 122 8.89 4.96 -21.12
C PRO A 122 10.25 4.33 -21.45
N GLU A 123 11.26 4.51 -20.59
CA GLU A 123 12.63 3.97 -20.76
C GLU A 123 12.83 2.62 -20.06
N SER A 124 11.72 1.89 -19.81
CA SER A 124 11.78 0.59 -19.14
C SER A 124 12.57 -0.44 -19.97
N ASN A 125 13.51 -1.11 -19.31
CA ASN A 125 14.21 -2.29 -19.85
C ASN A 125 13.41 -3.59 -19.66
N GLY A 126 12.10 -3.50 -19.35
CA GLY A 126 11.25 -4.66 -19.07
C GLY A 126 11.38 -5.17 -17.63
N HIS A 127 12.03 -4.43 -16.74
CA HIS A 127 12.09 -4.83 -15.34
C HIS A 127 10.72 -4.66 -14.67
N TRP A 128 10.32 -5.61 -13.84
CA TRP A 128 9.00 -5.60 -13.17
C TRP A 128 8.79 -4.42 -12.21
N ASP A 129 9.84 -3.69 -11.83
CA ASP A 129 9.81 -2.50 -10.97
C ASP A 129 9.87 -1.17 -11.73
N ASP A 130 9.94 -1.19 -13.05
CA ASP A 130 9.99 0.00 -13.91
C ASP A 130 8.60 0.65 -14.06
N TYR A 131 8.00 1.02 -12.93
CA TYR A 131 6.68 1.63 -12.87
C TYR A 131 6.66 2.83 -11.93
N VAL A 132 5.88 3.83 -12.32
CA VAL A 132 5.49 4.95 -11.45
C VAL A 132 4.04 4.78 -11.00
N THR A 133 3.75 5.19 -9.78
CA THR A 133 2.38 5.18 -9.27
C THR A 133 1.71 6.51 -9.62
N GLU A 134 0.62 6.47 -10.38
CA GLU A 134 -0.13 7.63 -10.83
C GLU A 134 -1.26 8.02 -9.89
N ILE A 135 -1.92 7.04 -9.27
CA ILE A 135 -2.88 7.27 -8.20
C ILE A 135 -2.69 6.27 -7.07
N GLY A 136 -3.02 6.71 -5.87
CA GLY A 136 -3.06 5.88 -4.67
C GLY A 136 -4.32 6.17 -3.86
N VAL A 137 -5.02 5.10 -3.48
CA VAL A 137 -6.22 5.15 -2.63
C VAL A 137 -6.07 4.12 -1.52
N ILE A 138 -6.23 4.55 -0.28
CA ILE A 138 -6.28 3.67 0.89
C ILE A 138 -7.53 4.03 1.69
N TYR A 139 -8.34 3.04 2.02
CA TYR A 139 -9.57 3.24 2.79
C TYR A 139 -9.60 2.36 4.04
N ASP A 140 -9.57 3.00 5.20
CA ASP A 140 -9.88 2.38 6.49
C ASP A 140 -11.39 2.47 6.75
N PRO A 141 -12.13 1.34 6.67
CA PRO A 141 -13.58 1.36 6.87
C PRO A 141 -13.99 1.51 8.33
N PHE A 142 -13.07 1.29 9.28
CA PHE A 142 -13.38 1.32 10.70
C PHE A 142 -13.38 2.75 11.25
N LEU A 143 -12.43 3.57 10.79
CA LEU A 143 -12.34 4.99 11.09
C LEU A 143 -13.08 5.87 10.06
N ASP A 144 -13.56 5.29 8.96
CA ASP A 144 -14.10 6.00 7.78
C ASP A 144 -13.10 7.04 7.24
N GLU A 145 -11.85 6.63 7.11
CA GLU A 145 -10.77 7.45 6.61
C GLU A 145 -10.36 7.01 5.19
N MET A 146 -10.50 7.94 4.23
CA MET A 146 -10.11 7.76 2.83
C MET A 146 -8.90 8.63 2.53
N TRP A 147 -7.74 8.02 2.30
CA TRP A 147 -6.54 8.71 1.83
C TRP A 147 -6.41 8.58 0.33
N THR A 148 -6.15 9.69 -0.33
CA THR A 148 -6.04 9.74 -1.78
C THR A 148 -4.89 10.61 -2.21
N ALA A 149 -4.22 10.22 -3.29
CA ALA A 149 -3.24 11.04 -3.98
C ALA A 149 -3.26 10.75 -5.49
N LYS A 150 -2.84 11.77 -6.25
CA LYS A 150 -2.50 11.66 -7.67
C LYS A 150 -1.09 12.21 -7.85
N SER A 151 -0.30 11.59 -8.72
CA SER A 151 1.04 12.03 -9.11
C SER A 151 1.04 13.52 -9.48
N GLY A 152 2.00 14.27 -8.94
CA GLY A 152 2.09 15.73 -9.05
C GLY A 152 1.03 16.53 -8.27
N GLY A 153 0.14 15.85 -7.52
CA GLY A 153 -0.89 16.49 -6.71
C GLY A 153 -0.54 16.57 -5.23
N LYS A 154 -1.55 16.87 -4.41
CA LYS A 154 -1.45 16.87 -2.94
C LYS A 154 -2.19 15.67 -2.36
N ALA A 155 -1.62 15.04 -1.33
CA ALA A 155 -2.31 14.00 -0.59
C ALA A 155 -3.50 14.58 0.21
N LYS A 156 -4.57 13.78 0.27
CA LYS A 156 -5.80 14.17 0.99
C LYS A 156 -6.28 13.06 1.92
N LEU A 157 -6.83 13.44 3.04
CA LEU A 157 -7.62 12.61 3.94
C LEU A 157 -9.06 13.12 3.94
N ASN A 158 -10.02 12.30 3.53
CA ASN A 158 -11.43 12.67 3.40
C ASN A 158 -11.62 14.02 2.65
N GLY A 159 -10.88 14.19 1.53
CA GLY A 159 -10.91 15.38 0.69
C GLY A 159 -10.10 16.59 1.21
N ARG A 160 -9.61 16.56 2.45
CA ARG A 160 -8.78 17.63 3.04
C ARG A 160 -7.30 17.36 2.83
N VAL A 161 -6.55 18.37 2.38
CA VAL A 161 -5.10 18.26 2.18
C VAL A 161 -4.41 17.93 3.51
N ILE A 162 -3.51 16.96 3.47
CA ILE A 162 -2.66 16.55 4.60
C ILE A 162 -1.20 16.84 4.30
N LYS A 163 -0.38 16.89 5.34
CA LYS A 163 1.08 16.98 5.28
C LYS A 163 1.72 16.14 6.39
N VAL A 164 2.95 15.73 6.15
CA VAL A 164 3.79 15.03 7.14
C VAL A 164 4.09 15.92 8.36
N SER A 165 4.58 15.30 9.43
CA SER A 165 5.05 16.00 10.64
C SER A 165 6.33 16.81 10.39
N GLU A 166 6.64 17.73 11.30
CA GLU A 166 7.85 18.53 11.28
C GLU A 166 8.97 18.02 12.20
N THR A 167 8.76 16.86 12.83
CA THR A 167 9.73 16.21 13.72
C THR A 167 11.05 15.97 12.99
N ASN A 168 12.17 16.43 13.55
CA ASN A 168 13.48 16.40 12.92
C ASN A 168 14.56 15.63 13.70
N ASN A 169 14.20 15.01 14.84
CA ASN A 169 15.09 14.19 15.65
C ASN A 169 14.41 12.87 16.05
N LEU A 170 15.20 11.86 16.39
CA LEU A 170 14.67 10.54 16.74
C LEU A 170 14.00 10.54 18.11
N GLU A 171 14.53 11.27 19.06
CA GLU A 171 14.11 11.30 20.47
C GLU A 171 12.65 11.78 20.62
N SER A 172 12.18 12.61 19.70
CA SER A 172 10.81 13.12 19.65
C SER A 172 9.91 12.34 18.68
N SER A 173 10.47 11.35 17.96
CA SER A 173 9.72 10.68 16.89
C SER A 173 8.91 9.47 17.37
N VAL A 174 7.77 9.25 16.72
CA VAL A 174 6.96 8.03 16.84
C VAL A 174 7.13 7.23 15.56
N VAL A 175 7.75 6.05 15.67
CA VAL A 175 8.11 5.22 14.52
C VAL A 175 7.32 3.92 14.52
N SER A 176 6.77 3.55 13.37
CA SER A 176 6.22 2.21 13.17
C SER A 176 7.25 1.28 12.51
N ILE A 177 7.24 0.01 12.92
CA ILE A 177 8.09 -1.03 12.33
C ILE A 177 7.21 -2.20 11.96
N GLY A 178 7.40 -2.72 10.75
CA GLY A 178 6.85 -4.00 10.33
C GLY A 178 7.87 -5.11 10.45
N PHE A 179 7.38 -6.30 10.74
CA PHE A 179 8.19 -7.50 10.77
C PHE A 179 7.72 -8.45 9.68
N ALA A 180 8.56 -8.64 8.68
CA ALA A 180 8.28 -9.61 7.64
C ALA A 180 8.17 -11.04 8.19
N LYS A 181 7.35 -11.81 7.54
CA LYS A 181 6.77 -13.11 7.86
C LYS A 181 7.78 -14.29 7.97
N SER A 182 9.11 -14.06 7.96
CA SER A 182 10.11 -15.14 8.05
C SER A 182 11.02 -15.02 9.28
N LYS A 183 11.39 -16.16 9.87
CA LYS A 183 12.36 -16.22 11.00
C LYS A 183 13.69 -15.54 10.66
N ALA A 184 14.19 -15.69 9.42
CA ALA A 184 15.44 -15.08 8.97
C ALA A 184 15.34 -13.55 8.96
N THR A 185 14.23 -13.01 8.47
CA THR A 185 13.99 -11.55 8.42
C THR A 185 13.78 -11.00 9.84
N MET A 186 13.08 -11.74 10.71
CA MET A 186 12.93 -11.37 12.13
C MET A 186 14.29 -11.26 12.82
N LYS A 187 15.15 -12.28 12.67
CA LYS A 187 16.50 -12.29 13.28
C LYS A 187 17.35 -11.10 12.80
N ARG A 188 17.25 -10.73 11.53
CA ARG A 188 17.97 -9.58 10.96
C ARG A 188 17.42 -8.24 11.44
N ASN A 189 16.11 -8.13 11.65
CA ASN A 189 15.45 -6.87 12.03
C ASN A 189 15.46 -6.61 13.54
N LEU A 190 15.64 -7.64 14.39
CA LEU A 190 15.61 -7.49 15.85
C LEU A 190 16.68 -6.52 16.38
N PRO A 191 17.96 -6.56 15.93
CA PRO A 191 18.95 -5.58 16.36
C PRO A 191 18.58 -4.13 16.02
N LEU A 192 17.98 -3.90 14.83
CA LEU A 192 17.50 -2.59 14.46
C LEU A 192 16.33 -2.14 15.33
N PHE A 193 15.37 -3.03 15.59
CA PHE A 193 14.27 -2.75 16.51
C PHE A 193 14.79 -2.27 17.87
N THR A 194 15.77 -2.98 18.45
CA THR A 194 16.36 -2.62 19.73
C THR A 194 17.02 -1.25 19.69
N ARG A 195 17.80 -0.96 18.62
CA ARG A 195 18.46 0.35 18.46
C ARG A 195 17.45 1.48 18.29
N LEU A 196 16.39 1.27 17.50
CA LEU A 196 15.32 2.26 17.33
C LEU A 196 14.55 2.48 18.63
N TYR A 197 14.16 1.40 19.32
CA TYR A 197 13.42 1.48 20.58
C TYR A 197 14.15 2.35 21.63
N GLN A 198 15.48 2.27 21.68
CA GLN A 198 16.31 3.06 22.60
C GLN A 198 16.47 4.53 22.21
N ARG A 199 16.15 4.90 20.96
CA ARG A 199 16.44 6.21 20.39
C ARG A 199 15.23 7.05 20.05
N VAL A 200 14.05 6.44 19.93
CA VAL A 200 12.82 7.14 19.52
C VAL A 200 11.89 7.34 20.73
N LEU A 201 11.01 8.33 20.63
CA LEU A 201 10.00 8.57 21.67
C LEU A 201 9.14 7.33 21.91
N LYS A 202 8.63 6.70 20.82
CA LYS A 202 7.85 5.47 20.89
C LYS A 202 7.96 4.66 19.59
N VAL A 203 7.94 3.33 19.74
CA VAL A 203 7.74 2.40 18.63
C VAL A 203 6.30 1.91 18.62
N ARG A 204 5.77 1.67 17.42
CA ARG A 204 4.46 1.04 17.17
C ARG A 204 4.64 -0.18 16.28
N LEU A 205 3.88 -1.23 16.54
CA LEU A 205 3.73 -2.42 15.70
C LEU A 205 2.26 -2.51 15.33
N LEU A 206 1.89 -1.93 14.20
CA LEU A 206 0.50 -1.71 13.83
C LEU A 206 -0.11 -2.89 13.06
N GLY A 207 0.72 -3.64 12.31
CA GLY A 207 0.27 -4.80 11.54
C GLY A 207 -0.53 -4.46 10.27
N SER A 208 -0.41 -3.22 9.78
CA SER A 208 -0.91 -2.73 8.49
C SER A 208 0.10 -1.73 7.96
N ALA A 209 0.71 -2.04 6.83
CA ALA A 209 1.74 -1.22 6.21
C ALA A 209 1.15 0.02 5.54
N ALA A 210 0.06 -0.17 4.82
CA ALA A 210 -0.63 0.92 4.14
C ALA A 210 -1.13 1.97 5.16
N LEU A 211 -1.72 1.54 6.29
CA LEU A 211 -2.12 2.48 7.35
C LEU A 211 -0.91 3.14 8.02
N ALA A 212 0.19 2.42 8.25
CA ALA A 212 1.40 3.03 8.82
C ALA A 212 1.93 4.15 7.91
N MET A 213 1.93 3.96 6.59
CA MET A 213 2.36 4.99 5.64
C MET A 213 1.37 6.17 5.56
N THR A 214 0.06 5.92 5.55
CA THR A 214 -0.93 7.00 5.55
C THR A 214 -0.90 7.82 6.85
N TRP A 215 -0.65 7.17 7.98
CA TRP A 215 -0.47 7.87 9.25
C TRP A 215 0.83 8.68 9.29
N THR A 216 1.88 8.21 8.62
CA THR A 216 3.10 9.01 8.41
C THR A 216 2.80 10.21 7.50
N ALA A 217 2.07 10.02 6.41
CA ALA A 217 1.64 11.10 5.52
C ALA A 217 0.75 12.16 6.20
N ALA A 218 -0.03 11.76 7.21
CA ALA A 218 -0.89 12.65 7.99
C ALA A 218 -0.21 13.23 9.25
N GLY A 219 1.09 12.97 9.46
CA GLY A 219 1.85 13.46 10.61
C GLY A 219 1.49 12.80 11.95
N ARG A 220 0.74 11.68 11.93
CA ARG A 220 0.42 10.89 13.15
C ARG A 220 1.58 9.99 13.57
N LEU A 221 2.41 9.61 12.60
CA LEU A 221 3.71 8.94 12.77
C LEU A 221 4.78 9.78 12.05
N ASP A 222 6.04 9.55 12.41
CA ASP A 222 7.18 10.25 11.80
C ASP A 222 7.93 9.37 10.81
N ALA A 223 7.84 8.05 10.98
CA ALA A 223 8.43 7.09 10.07
C ALA A 223 7.77 5.71 10.16
N TYR A 224 7.91 4.96 9.06
CA TYR A 224 7.63 3.53 8.99
C TYR A 224 8.78 2.80 8.29
N ARG A 225 9.17 1.64 8.81
CA ARG A 225 10.24 0.81 8.24
C ARG A 225 9.85 -0.66 8.24
N GLU A 226 10.05 -1.32 7.09
CA GLU A 226 9.91 -2.78 6.99
C GLU A 226 10.89 -3.37 5.96
N ASN A 227 11.18 -4.66 6.11
CA ASN A 227 12.02 -5.41 5.18
C ASN A 227 11.29 -6.69 4.77
N GLY A 228 11.13 -6.91 3.47
CA GLY A 228 10.41 -8.05 2.90
C GLY A 228 8.93 -7.76 2.66
N ILE A 229 8.55 -6.50 2.57
CA ILE A 229 7.20 -6.03 2.26
C ILE A 229 6.89 -6.17 0.77
N HIS A 230 5.63 -6.35 0.40
CA HIS A 230 5.23 -6.52 -0.98
C HIS A 230 4.77 -5.21 -1.64
N LEU A 231 4.71 -5.22 -2.99
CA LEU A 231 4.33 -4.04 -3.77
C LEU A 231 2.92 -3.55 -3.45
N TRP A 232 1.97 -4.45 -3.27
CA TRP A 232 0.57 -4.11 -3.00
C TRP A 232 0.36 -3.45 -1.64
N ASP A 233 1.22 -3.75 -0.66
CA ASP A 233 1.21 -3.11 0.65
C ASP A 233 1.67 -1.64 0.59
N ILE A 234 2.51 -1.28 -0.42
CA ILE A 234 3.25 -0.01 -0.41
C ILE A 234 2.96 0.93 -1.59
N ALA A 235 2.43 0.44 -2.71
CA ALA A 235 2.29 1.25 -3.91
C ALA A 235 1.42 2.50 -3.71
N ALA A 236 0.22 2.34 -3.14
CA ALA A 236 -0.67 3.45 -2.86
C ALA A 236 -0.13 4.36 -1.75
N GLY A 237 0.32 3.76 -0.64
CA GLY A 237 0.83 4.48 0.53
C GLY A 237 2.09 5.29 0.22
N GLY A 238 2.96 4.79 -0.66
CA GLY A 238 4.16 5.49 -1.09
C GLY A 238 3.83 6.80 -1.79
N LEU A 239 2.94 6.77 -2.80
CA LEU A 239 2.51 7.99 -3.50
C LEU A 239 1.81 8.98 -2.54
N ILE A 240 0.94 8.48 -1.66
CA ILE A 240 0.25 9.33 -0.68
C ILE A 240 1.26 10.04 0.22
N LEU A 241 2.29 9.33 0.67
CA LEU A 241 3.35 9.89 1.51
C LEU A 241 4.16 10.96 0.77
N GLU A 242 4.59 10.70 -0.47
CA GLU A 242 5.33 11.67 -1.28
C GLU A 242 4.49 12.91 -1.57
N CYS A 243 3.22 12.76 -1.93
CA CYS A 243 2.28 13.85 -2.15
C CYS A 243 1.95 14.66 -0.86
N ALA A 244 2.25 14.11 0.32
CA ALA A 244 2.16 14.81 1.60
C ALA A 244 3.46 15.52 2.02
N GLY A 245 4.53 15.41 1.20
CA GLY A 245 5.85 15.98 1.45
C GLY A 245 6.79 15.06 2.24
N GLY A 246 6.46 13.79 2.37
CA GLY A 246 7.32 12.77 2.96
C GLY A 246 8.33 12.19 1.97
N GLU A 247 9.15 11.29 2.47
CA GLU A 247 10.16 10.57 1.70
C GLU A 247 9.84 9.08 1.70
N PHE A 248 9.66 8.52 0.50
CA PHE A 248 9.39 7.11 0.24
C PHE A 248 10.60 6.47 -0.42
N TRP A 249 11.49 5.88 0.38
CA TRP A 249 12.64 5.13 -0.12
C TRP A 249 12.33 3.63 -0.08
N ARG A 250 12.53 2.96 -1.23
CA ARG A 250 12.41 1.52 -1.36
C ARG A 250 13.55 0.94 -2.17
N ARG A 251 13.91 -0.29 -1.88
CA ARG A 251 14.88 -1.07 -2.61
C ARG A 251 14.31 -2.44 -2.92
N PRO A 252 14.25 -2.88 -4.21
CA PRO A 252 13.78 -4.21 -4.57
C PRO A 252 14.70 -5.28 -3.98
N LEU A 253 14.10 -6.39 -3.57
CA LEU A 253 14.79 -7.59 -3.09
C LEU A 253 14.80 -8.65 -4.18
N ARG A 254 15.46 -9.81 -3.93
CA ARG A 254 15.55 -10.90 -4.92
C ARG A 254 14.19 -11.47 -5.34
N LYS A 255 13.25 -11.55 -4.40
CA LYS A 255 11.88 -12.01 -4.69
C LYS A 255 11.12 -10.91 -5.40
N LYS A 256 10.51 -11.23 -6.56
CA LYS A 256 9.67 -10.30 -7.34
C LYS A 256 8.60 -9.64 -6.45
N TYR A 257 8.36 -8.36 -6.66
CA TYR A 257 7.41 -7.53 -5.91
C TYR A 257 7.69 -7.43 -4.41
N THR A 258 8.92 -7.63 -3.96
CA THR A 258 9.31 -7.56 -2.55
C THR A 258 10.40 -6.51 -2.34
N TYR A 259 10.27 -5.73 -1.26
CA TYR A 259 11.12 -4.56 -1.01
C TYR A 259 11.65 -4.49 0.42
N GLU A 260 12.73 -3.76 0.57
CA GLU A 260 13.08 -3.05 1.79
C GLU A 260 12.54 -1.63 1.71
N LEU A 261 11.94 -1.14 2.79
CA LEU A 261 11.25 0.13 2.84
C LEU A 261 11.70 0.98 4.02
N ILE A 262 11.90 2.28 3.76
CA ILE A 262 11.98 3.35 4.76
C ILE A 262 11.08 4.49 4.28
N ALA A 263 9.96 4.70 4.94
CA ALA A 263 9.00 5.76 4.70
C ALA A 263 9.07 6.77 5.85
N THR A 264 9.29 8.06 5.58
CA THR A 264 9.49 9.06 6.63
C THR A 264 8.82 10.39 6.29
N ASN A 265 8.79 11.30 7.25
CA ASN A 265 8.39 12.69 7.06
C ASN A 265 9.42 13.54 6.26
N GLY A 266 10.38 12.92 5.56
CA GLY A 266 11.42 13.58 4.77
C GLY A 266 12.63 14.09 5.59
N ARG A 267 12.61 13.97 6.92
CA ARG A 267 13.66 14.51 7.81
C ARG A 267 14.46 13.44 8.56
N LEU A 268 13.94 12.21 8.63
CA LEU A 268 14.46 11.17 9.52
C LEU A 268 15.23 10.04 8.81
N ARG A 269 15.11 9.89 7.47
CA ARG A 269 15.67 8.74 6.75
C ARG A 269 17.14 8.50 7.04
N LYS A 270 18.00 9.49 6.84
CA LYS A 270 19.45 9.37 7.09
C LYS A 270 19.79 9.01 8.54
N ARG A 271 18.96 9.43 9.51
CA ARG A 271 19.15 9.10 10.92
C ARG A 271 18.76 7.64 11.21
N ILE A 272 17.69 7.15 10.57
CA ILE A 272 17.24 5.75 10.67
C ILE A 272 18.25 4.83 9.97
N GLU A 273 18.75 5.20 8.78
CA GLU A 273 19.75 4.42 8.04
C GLU A 273 21.06 4.21 8.85
N LYS A 274 21.49 5.19 9.62
CA LYS A 274 22.67 5.06 10.51
C LYS A 274 22.49 4.03 11.64
N LEU A 275 21.27 3.57 11.88
CA LEU A 275 20.97 2.53 12.87
C LEU A 275 20.92 1.12 12.26
N ILE A 276 20.88 1.01 10.93
CA ILE A 276 20.84 -0.26 10.21
C ILE A 276 22.25 -0.83 10.06
#